data_17afd87c7570b612d91a818189402e60
#
_entry.id   17afd87c7570b612d91a818189402e60
#
_cell.length_a   1.000
_cell.length_b   1.000
_cell.length_c   1.000
_cell.angle_alpha   90.00
_cell.angle_beta   90.00
_cell.angle_gamma   90.00
#
_symmetry.space_group_name_H-M   'P 1'
#
loop_
_entity.id
_entity.type
_entity.pdbx_description
1 polymer ?
#
loop_
_entity_poly.entity_id
_entity_poly.type
_entity_poly.pdbx_seq_one_letter_code
_entity_poly.pdbx_strand_id
1 'polypeptide(L)'
;MYSLAGRRKIKEEGVKFKSHIDGSYHFFSPENVMEIQRSIGADIIMAFDECTPYPCDYRYAKRSMHMTHRWLDRCVSHLEKVPVKYGYEQTLFPIVQGSTYKDLRAQSAEYIANVGAQGNAIGGLSVGEPAEEMYAMTEVVTAILPKDKPRYLMGVGTPINILENIALGID
;
A
#
# COMPACT_ATOMS: atom_id res chain seq x y z
N MET A 1 7.41 -4.59 5.05
CA MET A 1 7.60 -4.17 6.48
C MET A 1 6.69 -4.89 7.47
N TYR A 2 5.57 -5.47 7.03
CA TYR A 2 4.63 -6.22 7.90
C TYR A 2 5.33 -7.38 8.65
N SER A 3 6.11 -8.20 7.96
CA SER A 3 6.87 -9.35 8.52
C SER A 3 7.91 -8.98 9.59
N LEU A 4 8.24 -7.70 9.76
CA LEU A 4 9.19 -7.20 10.75
C LEU A 4 8.52 -6.59 12.00
N ALA A 5 7.25 -6.89 12.26
CA ALA A 5 6.44 -6.24 13.31
C ALA A 5 7.14 -6.15 14.67
N GLY A 6 7.79 -7.22 15.13
CA GLY A 6 8.55 -7.25 16.40
C GLY A 6 9.92 -6.55 16.38
N ARG A 7 10.39 -6.04 15.24
CA ARG A 7 11.73 -5.48 15.04
C ARG A 7 11.70 -4.08 14.43
N ARG A 8 10.54 -3.44 14.36
CA ARG A 8 10.34 -2.12 13.75
C ARG A 8 9.78 -1.10 14.72
N LYS A 9 10.10 0.16 14.50
CA LYS A 9 9.49 1.31 15.16
C LYS A 9 9.01 2.26 14.08
N ILE A 10 7.69 2.49 14.04
CA ILE A 10 7.02 3.35 13.08
C ILE A 10 6.83 4.72 13.70
N LYS A 11 7.11 5.77 12.93
CA LYS A 11 6.89 7.17 13.24
C LYS A 11 6.46 7.92 11.98
N GLU A 12 6.04 9.17 12.12
CA GLU A 12 5.67 10.02 10.98
C GLU A 12 6.80 10.19 9.95
N GLU A 13 8.03 10.26 10.41
CA GLU A 13 9.21 10.43 9.56
C GLU A 13 9.51 9.20 8.71
N GLY A 14 9.10 8.01 9.17
CA GLY A 14 9.39 6.73 8.53
C GLY A 14 9.50 5.58 9.52
N VAL A 15 10.16 4.51 9.12
CA VAL A 15 10.27 3.26 9.88
C VAL A 15 11.73 2.90 10.14
N LYS A 16 12.10 2.85 11.42
CA LYS A 16 13.36 2.27 11.85
C LYS A 16 13.15 0.77 12.13
N PHE A 17 14.00 -0.07 11.58
CA PHE A 17 13.91 -1.51 11.80
C PHE A 17 15.28 -2.17 11.90
N LYS A 18 15.28 -3.38 12.43
CA LYS A 18 16.47 -4.21 12.54
C LYS A 18 16.41 -5.32 11.48
N SER A 19 17.46 -5.43 10.67
CA SER A 19 17.59 -6.50 9.66
C SER A 19 17.51 -7.87 10.34
N HIS A 20 16.81 -8.79 9.72
CA HIS A 20 16.73 -10.18 10.18
C HIS A 20 17.92 -11.02 9.71
N ILE A 21 18.71 -10.50 8.76
CA ILE A 21 19.87 -11.19 8.19
C ILE A 21 21.10 -11.01 9.10
N ASP A 22 21.45 -9.76 9.36
CA ASP A 22 22.70 -9.40 10.06
C ASP A 22 22.50 -8.58 11.34
N GLY A 23 21.24 -8.22 11.65
CA GLY A 23 20.90 -7.43 12.82
C GLY A 23 21.23 -5.93 12.71
N SER A 24 21.68 -5.43 11.57
CA SER A 24 21.94 -4.02 11.36
C SER A 24 20.67 -3.16 11.43
N TYR A 25 20.81 -1.90 11.80
CA TYR A 25 19.69 -0.95 11.83
C TYR A 25 19.56 -0.21 10.50
N HIS A 26 18.32 -0.15 10.02
CA HIS A 26 17.94 0.59 8.83
C HIS A 26 16.83 1.58 9.14
N PHE A 27 16.75 2.63 8.32
CA PHE A 27 15.66 3.58 8.36
C PHE A 27 15.09 3.76 6.96
N PHE A 28 13.77 3.53 6.84
CA PHE A 28 13.03 3.77 5.61
C PHE A 28 12.11 4.97 5.81
N SER A 29 12.29 5.99 4.97
CA SER A 29 11.34 7.09 4.78
C SER A 29 10.66 6.95 3.43
N PRO A 30 9.52 7.63 3.20
CA PRO A 30 8.90 7.68 1.87
C PRO A 30 9.91 8.04 0.77
N GLU A 31 10.75 9.03 1.00
CA GLU A 31 11.71 9.54 0.02
C GLU A 31 12.77 8.48 -0.32
N ASN A 32 13.46 7.93 0.68
CA ASN A 32 14.54 6.99 0.40
C ASN A 32 14.04 5.65 -0.15
N VAL A 33 12.80 5.26 0.15
CA VAL A 33 12.19 4.07 -0.46
C VAL A 33 11.93 4.30 -1.95
N MET A 34 11.55 5.51 -2.36
CA MET A 34 11.43 5.85 -3.78
C MET A 34 12.80 5.76 -4.48
N GLU A 35 13.87 6.27 -3.88
CA GLU A 35 15.23 6.16 -4.43
C GLU A 35 15.72 4.71 -4.54
N ILE A 36 15.41 3.88 -3.54
CA ILE A 36 15.71 2.45 -3.57
C ILE A 36 14.98 1.78 -4.74
N GLN A 37 13.68 2.03 -4.92
CA GLN A 37 12.90 1.45 -6.00
C GLN A 37 13.33 1.99 -7.39
N ARG A 38 13.72 3.27 -7.49
CA ARG A 38 14.40 3.81 -8.69
C ARG A 38 15.68 3.04 -9.01
N SER A 39 16.47 2.68 -7.98
CA SER A 39 17.71 1.94 -8.15
C SER A 39 17.50 0.46 -8.51
N ILE A 40 16.43 -0.15 -8.06
CA ILE A 40 16.03 -1.52 -8.43
C ILE A 40 15.60 -1.57 -9.90
N GLY A 41 14.92 -0.55 -10.39
CA GLY A 41 14.52 -0.43 -11.78
C GLY A 41 13.27 -1.24 -12.18
N ALA A 42 12.37 -1.55 -11.24
CA ALA A 42 11.09 -2.19 -11.58
C ALA A 42 10.17 -1.23 -12.35
N ASP A 43 9.37 -1.74 -13.29
CA ASP A 43 8.43 -0.92 -14.08
C ASP A 43 7.33 -0.32 -13.21
N ILE A 44 6.86 -1.09 -12.21
CA ILE A 44 5.87 -0.66 -11.22
C ILE A 44 6.56 -0.55 -9.86
N ILE A 45 6.40 0.59 -9.21
CA ILE A 45 6.89 0.85 -7.86
C ILE A 45 5.73 1.16 -6.91
N MET A 46 5.87 0.77 -5.65
CA MET A 46 4.80 0.90 -4.65
C MET A 46 5.05 2.10 -3.75
N ALA A 47 4.01 2.85 -3.44
CA ALA A 47 4.08 3.88 -2.42
C ALA A 47 4.47 3.26 -1.06
N PHE A 48 5.13 4.06 -0.22
CA PHE A 48 5.46 3.62 1.14
C PHE A 48 4.22 3.70 2.02
N ASP A 49 3.88 2.58 2.69
CA ASP A 49 2.64 2.43 3.45
C ASP A 49 2.83 1.73 4.80
N GLU A 50 1.84 1.83 5.65
CA GLU A 50 1.71 0.98 6.83
C GLU A 50 0.54 -0.01 6.65
N CYS A 51 0.87 -1.29 6.55
CA CYS A 51 -0.10 -2.37 6.67
C CYS A 51 -0.34 -2.68 8.16
N THR A 52 -1.57 -2.47 8.62
CA THR A 52 -1.98 -2.76 10.01
C THR A 52 -2.17 -4.26 10.23
N PRO A 53 -2.00 -4.78 11.45
CA PRO A 53 -2.33 -6.17 11.77
C PRO A 53 -3.84 -6.40 11.75
N TYR A 54 -4.24 -7.66 11.67
CA TYR A 54 -5.62 -8.08 11.90
C TYR A 54 -5.68 -8.96 13.17
N PRO A 55 -6.67 -8.76 14.08
CA PRO A 55 -7.58 -7.62 14.12
C PRO A 55 -6.87 -6.30 14.48
N CYS A 56 -7.47 -5.17 14.12
CA CYS A 56 -6.92 -3.85 14.36
C CYS A 56 -7.97 -2.93 15.00
N ASP A 57 -7.58 -2.18 16.02
CA ASP A 57 -8.45 -1.14 16.61
C ASP A 57 -8.75 -0.02 15.60
N TYR A 58 -10.00 0.46 15.57
CA TYR A 58 -10.48 1.48 14.63
C TYR A 58 -9.63 2.77 14.67
N ARG A 59 -9.30 3.26 15.88
CA ARG A 59 -8.53 4.50 16.03
C ARG A 59 -7.12 4.33 15.50
N TYR A 60 -6.53 3.15 15.71
CA TYR A 60 -5.22 2.84 15.15
C TYR A 60 -5.29 2.72 13.63
N ALA A 61 -6.25 1.96 13.09
CA ALA A 61 -6.46 1.84 11.65
C ALA A 61 -6.62 3.21 10.97
N LYS A 62 -7.43 4.10 11.56
CA LYS A 62 -7.64 5.46 11.06
C LYS A 62 -6.36 6.31 11.07
N ARG A 63 -5.59 6.29 12.17
CA ARG A 63 -4.31 7.02 12.25
C ARG A 63 -3.30 6.51 11.24
N SER A 64 -3.17 5.18 11.11
CA SER A 64 -2.29 4.52 10.16
C SER A 64 -2.64 4.86 8.71
N MET A 65 -3.92 4.80 8.36
CA MET A 65 -4.42 5.19 7.04
C MET A 65 -4.03 6.65 6.70
N HIS A 66 -4.28 7.59 7.60
CA HIS A 66 -3.90 9.00 7.35
C HIS A 66 -2.39 9.20 7.27
N MET A 67 -1.60 8.45 8.03
CA MET A 67 -0.15 8.47 7.91
C MET A 67 0.30 7.94 6.55
N THR A 68 -0.30 6.85 6.08
CA THR A 68 -0.05 6.30 4.73
C THR A 68 -0.37 7.34 3.64
N HIS A 69 -1.46 8.10 3.77
CA HIS A 69 -1.78 9.17 2.82
C HIS A 69 -0.69 10.27 2.80
N ARG A 70 -0.25 10.75 3.96
CA ARG A 70 0.84 11.74 4.03
C ARG A 70 2.16 11.21 3.49
N TRP A 71 2.44 9.92 3.71
CA TRP A 71 3.61 9.25 3.12
C TRP A 71 3.50 9.15 1.60
N LEU A 72 2.30 8.90 1.08
CA LEU A 72 2.05 8.92 -0.36
C LEU A 72 2.34 10.30 -0.96
N ASP A 73 1.86 11.38 -0.35
CA ASP A 73 2.14 12.75 -0.81
C ASP A 73 3.65 13.02 -0.87
N ARG A 74 4.40 12.53 0.13
CA ARG A 74 5.86 12.63 0.15
C ARG A 74 6.51 11.79 -0.94
N CYS A 75 6.02 10.57 -1.21
CA CYS A 75 6.49 9.74 -2.32
C CYS A 75 6.32 10.44 -3.66
N VAL A 76 5.12 10.96 -3.93
CA VAL A 76 4.79 11.69 -5.17
C VAL A 76 5.70 12.91 -5.33
N SER A 77 5.74 13.78 -4.32
CA SER A 77 6.57 14.99 -4.35
C SER A 77 8.07 14.72 -4.51
N HIS A 78 8.54 13.57 -4.02
CA HIS A 78 9.93 13.18 -4.17
C HIS A 78 10.22 12.68 -5.57
N LEU A 79 9.33 11.84 -6.14
CA LEU A 79 9.50 11.29 -7.50
C LEU A 79 9.51 12.37 -8.58
N GLU A 80 8.79 13.49 -8.40
CA GLU A 80 8.83 14.64 -9.30
C GLU A 80 10.22 15.30 -9.37
N LYS A 81 11.04 15.12 -8.34
CA LYS A 81 12.37 15.75 -8.21
C LYS A 81 13.52 14.81 -8.56
N VAL A 82 13.27 13.50 -8.54
CA VAL A 82 14.30 12.49 -8.77
C VAL A 82 14.21 11.98 -10.20
N PRO A 83 15.28 12.15 -11.02
CA PRO A 83 15.26 11.71 -12.40
C PRO A 83 15.18 10.18 -12.51
N VAL A 84 14.67 9.70 -13.64
CA VAL A 84 14.71 8.28 -14.01
C VAL A 84 16.16 7.83 -14.17
N LYS A 85 16.46 6.58 -13.80
CA LYS A 85 17.82 6.04 -13.86
C LYS A 85 18.13 5.26 -15.13
N TYR A 86 17.13 4.63 -15.72
CA TYR A 86 17.34 3.62 -16.77
C TYR A 86 16.70 3.98 -18.12
N GLY A 87 16.36 5.26 -18.33
CA GLY A 87 15.80 5.75 -19.59
C GLY A 87 14.32 5.43 -19.83
N TYR A 88 13.62 4.91 -18.81
CA TYR A 88 12.17 4.70 -18.82
C TYR A 88 11.52 5.20 -17.53
N GLU A 89 10.24 5.55 -17.61
CA GLU A 89 9.45 5.94 -16.45
C GLU A 89 8.94 4.72 -15.70
N GLN A 90 9.08 4.74 -14.37
CA GLN A 90 8.49 3.77 -13.47
C GLN A 90 7.15 4.28 -12.96
N THR A 91 6.13 3.44 -12.97
CA THR A 91 4.78 3.81 -12.55
C THR A 91 4.60 3.60 -11.04
N LEU A 92 4.26 4.69 -10.33
CA LEU A 92 3.92 4.60 -8.90
C LEU A 92 2.49 4.10 -8.74
N PHE A 93 2.31 3.03 -7.96
CA PHE A 93 0.99 2.57 -7.49
C PHE A 93 0.79 3.03 -6.04
N PRO A 94 -0.12 3.97 -5.80
CA PRO A 94 -0.58 4.30 -4.46
C PRO A 94 -1.38 3.14 -3.86
N ILE A 95 -1.43 3.06 -2.52
CA ILE A 95 -1.97 1.90 -1.81
C ILE A 95 -3.16 2.32 -0.93
N VAL A 96 -4.33 1.75 -1.19
CA VAL A 96 -5.51 1.88 -0.32
C VAL A 96 -5.27 1.10 0.97
N GLN A 97 -5.45 1.76 2.12
CA GLN A 97 -5.42 1.16 3.45
C GLN A 97 -6.77 1.37 4.18
N GLY A 98 -6.91 0.95 5.42
CA GLY A 98 -8.14 1.13 6.21
C GLY A 98 -8.57 -0.11 6.99
N SER A 99 -7.70 -1.14 7.09
CA SER A 99 -8.01 -2.40 7.76
C SER A 99 -9.31 -3.02 7.20
N THR A 100 -10.17 -3.58 8.04
CA THR A 100 -11.48 -4.14 7.65
C THR A 100 -12.65 -3.21 8.02
N TYR A 101 -12.43 -1.88 7.95
CA TYR A 101 -13.46 -0.87 8.20
C TYR A 101 -13.91 -0.22 6.90
N LYS A 102 -15.18 -0.45 6.52
CA LYS A 102 -15.76 0.00 5.23
C LYS A 102 -15.62 1.51 5.00
N ASP A 103 -15.88 2.30 6.02
CA ASP A 103 -15.77 3.76 5.96
C ASP A 103 -14.34 4.24 5.74
N LEU A 104 -13.36 3.60 6.39
CA LEU A 104 -11.94 3.91 6.19
C LEU A 104 -11.47 3.46 4.81
N ARG A 105 -11.90 2.29 4.33
CA ARG A 105 -11.63 1.80 2.98
C ARG A 105 -12.17 2.76 1.92
N ALA A 106 -13.41 3.21 2.07
CA ALA A 106 -14.02 4.18 1.16
C ALA A 106 -13.23 5.50 1.16
N GLN A 107 -12.96 6.07 2.34
CA GLN A 107 -12.18 7.29 2.48
C GLN A 107 -10.78 7.16 1.85
N SER A 108 -10.12 6.03 2.06
CA SER A 108 -8.80 5.80 1.48
C SER A 108 -8.88 5.63 -0.03
N ALA A 109 -9.87 4.90 -0.56
CA ALA A 109 -10.05 4.72 -1.99
C ALA A 109 -10.33 6.05 -2.71
N GLU A 110 -11.14 6.93 -2.13
CA GLU A 110 -11.38 8.28 -2.65
C GLU A 110 -10.09 9.12 -2.70
N TYR A 111 -9.31 9.08 -1.60
CA TYR A 111 -8.04 9.78 -1.55
C TYR A 111 -7.07 9.29 -2.65
N ILE A 112 -6.93 7.97 -2.77
CA ILE A 112 -6.05 7.33 -3.76
C ILE A 112 -6.51 7.61 -5.19
N ALA A 113 -7.81 7.53 -5.48
CA ALA A 113 -8.36 7.83 -6.81
C ALA A 113 -8.04 9.27 -7.25
N ASN A 114 -8.08 10.22 -6.32
CA ASN A 114 -7.79 11.64 -6.58
C ASN A 114 -6.31 11.93 -6.89
N VAL A 115 -5.39 11.01 -6.59
CA VAL A 115 -3.97 11.14 -6.99
C VAL A 115 -3.81 11.05 -8.51
N GLY A 116 -4.72 10.38 -9.20
CA GLY A 116 -4.70 10.26 -10.66
C GLY A 116 -3.58 9.36 -11.20
N ALA A 117 -3.08 8.42 -10.39
CA ALA A 117 -2.03 7.48 -10.79
C ALA A 117 -2.44 6.57 -11.95
N GLN A 118 -1.46 5.95 -12.62
CA GLN A 118 -1.71 5.04 -13.75
C GLN A 118 -2.22 3.66 -13.33
N GLY A 119 -2.13 3.33 -12.04
CA GLY A 119 -2.67 2.11 -11.45
C GLY A 119 -2.76 2.28 -9.95
N ASN A 120 -3.51 1.43 -9.27
CA ASN A 120 -3.78 1.53 -7.84
C ASN A 120 -3.60 0.17 -7.17
N ALA A 121 -3.14 0.16 -5.92
CA ALA A 121 -3.03 -1.05 -5.14
C ALA A 121 -4.00 -1.02 -3.94
N ILE A 122 -4.38 -2.20 -3.49
CA ILE A 122 -5.20 -2.43 -2.30
C ILE A 122 -4.36 -3.25 -1.33
N GLY A 123 -3.93 -2.61 -0.25
CA GLY A 123 -3.15 -3.25 0.81
C GLY A 123 -3.95 -3.48 2.09
N GLY A 124 -3.31 -4.09 3.10
CA GLY A 124 -3.91 -4.32 4.41
C GLY A 124 -5.06 -5.31 4.42
N LEU A 125 -5.13 -6.18 3.43
CA LEU A 125 -5.99 -7.36 3.36
C LEU A 125 -5.11 -8.60 3.20
N SER A 126 -5.71 -9.81 3.35
CA SER A 126 -4.95 -11.09 3.40
C SER A 126 -3.91 -11.11 4.53
N VAL A 127 -4.26 -10.56 5.68
CA VAL A 127 -3.40 -10.47 6.88
C VAL A 127 -3.96 -11.25 8.08
N GLY A 128 -4.94 -12.13 7.83
CA GLY A 128 -5.55 -13.03 8.81
C GLY A 128 -7.06 -12.89 8.97
N GLU A 129 -7.70 -11.96 8.25
CA GLU A 129 -9.16 -11.83 8.21
C GLU A 129 -9.81 -13.00 7.44
N PRO A 130 -11.09 -13.33 7.74
CA PRO A 130 -11.89 -14.25 6.92
C PRO A 130 -12.00 -13.78 5.46
N ALA A 131 -12.11 -14.71 4.52
CA ALA A 131 -12.18 -14.41 3.09
C ALA A 131 -13.37 -13.50 2.74
N GLU A 132 -14.52 -13.73 3.36
CA GLU A 132 -15.75 -12.95 3.16
C GLU A 132 -15.55 -11.48 3.57
N GLU A 133 -14.77 -11.23 4.63
CA GLU A 133 -14.45 -9.89 5.08
C GLU A 133 -13.51 -9.19 4.09
N MET A 134 -12.50 -9.91 3.57
CA MET A 134 -11.63 -9.44 2.49
C MET A 134 -12.45 -9.06 1.25
N TYR A 135 -13.36 -9.94 0.80
CA TYR A 135 -14.20 -9.67 -0.38
C TYR A 135 -15.08 -8.45 -0.18
N ALA A 136 -15.73 -8.32 0.99
CA ALA A 136 -16.55 -7.15 1.30
C ALA A 136 -15.75 -5.84 1.29
N MET A 137 -14.49 -5.86 1.72
CA MET A 137 -13.61 -4.68 1.64
C MET A 137 -13.14 -4.40 0.22
N THR A 138 -12.85 -5.44 -0.56
CA THR A 138 -12.49 -5.31 -1.97
C THR A 138 -13.63 -4.67 -2.77
N GLU A 139 -14.86 -5.14 -2.57
CA GLU A 139 -16.05 -4.57 -3.24
C GLU A 139 -16.23 -3.08 -2.96
N VAL A 140 -16.07 -2.65 -1.70
CA VAL A 140 -16.12 -1.23 -1.34
C VAL A 140 -15.08 -0.42 -2.10
N VAL A 141 -13.85 -0.91 -2.19
CA VAL A 141 -12.75 -0.19 -2.82
C VAL A 141 -12.89 -0.15 -4.35
N THR A 142 -13.24 -1.27 -4.97
CA THR A 142 -13.38 -1.36 -6.44
C THR A 142 -14.57 -0.56 -6.97
N ALA A 143 -15.59 -0.32 -6.15
CA ALA A 143 -16.69 0.59 -6.48
C ALA A 143 -16.24 2.05 -6.64
N ILE A 144 -15.12 2.44 -6.03
CA ILE A 144 -14.61 3.82 -5.97
C ILE A 144 -13.42 4.02 -6.91
N LEU A 145 -12.47 3.08 -6.95
CA LEU A 145 -11.28 3.19 -7.78
C LEU A 145 -11.63 3.24 -9.29
N PRO A 146 -10.89 4.00 -10.10
CA PRO A 146 -11.10 4.08 -11.56
C PRO A 146 -11.13 2.70 -12.23
N LYS A 147 -12.12 2.46 -13.09
CA LYS A 147 -12.30 1.18 -13.80
C LYS A 147 -11.35 1.01 -15.00
N ASP A 148 -10.82 2.09 -15.50
CA ASP A 148 -9.88 2.16 -16.61
C ASP A 148 -8.41 2.12 -16.20
N LYS A 149 -8.14 1.87 -14.91
CA LYS A 149 -6.81 1.78 -14.34
C LYS A 149 -6.60 0.42 -13.67
N PRO A 150 -5.41 -0.19 -13.81
CA PRO A 150 -5.10 -1.44 -13.11
C PRO A 150 -5.32 -1.34 -11.59
N ARG A 151 -5.89 -2.40 -11.00
CA ARG A 151 -6.19 -2.54 -9.58
C ARG A 151 -5.52 -3.79 -9.04
N TYR A 152 -4.46 -3.62 -8.30
CA TYR A 152 -3.67 -4.71 -7.75
C TYR A 152 -4.03 -4.99 -6.30
N LEU A 153 -4.61 -6.16 -6.01
CA LEU A 153 -4.84 -6.62 -4.65
C LEU A 153 -3.58 -7.32 -4.11
N MET A 154 -2.94 -6.70 -3.12
CA MET A 154 -1.65 -7.14 -2.61
C MET A 154 -1.77 -8.38 -1.72
N GLY A 155 -0.89 -9.38 -1.96
CA GLY A 155 -0.77 -10.56 -1.08
C GLY A 155 -1.82 -11.64 -1.28
N VAL A 156 -2.73 -11.51 -2.24
CA VAL A 156 -3.76 -12.52 -2.56
C VAL A 156 -3.31 -13.35 -3.75
N GLY A 157 -3.42 -14.64 -3.75
CA GLY A 157 -3.56 -15.60 -2.70
C GLY A 157 -3.90 -16.99 -3.24
N THR A 158 -4.89 -17.62 -2.68
CA THR A 158 -5.36 -18.95 -3.15
C THR A 158 -6.11 -18.83 -4.47
N PRO A 159 -6.20 -19.92 -5.29
CA PRO A 159 -6.93 -19.86 -6.56
C PRO A 159 -8.36 -19.33 -6.43
N ILE A 160 -9.09 -19.74 -5.41
CA ILE A 160 -10.48 -19.27 -5.20
C ILE A 160 -10.49 -17.77 -4.87
N ASN A 161 -9.57 -17.29 -4.00
CA ASN A 161 -9.52 -15.87 -3.66
C ASN A 161 -9.18 -15.00 -4.87
N ILE A 162 -8.35 -15.49 -5.79
CA ILE A 162 -8.02 -14.79 -7.05
C ILE A 162 -9.28 -14.67 -7.91
N LEU A 163 -10.00 -15.77 -8.15
CA LEU A 163 -11.21 -15.77 -8.97
C LEU A 163 -12.32 -14.87 -8.40
N GLU A 164 -12.56 -14.95 -7.10
CA GLU A 164 -13.55 -14.11 -6.43
C GLU A 164 -13.19 -12.61 -6.51
N ASN A 165 -11.93 -12.27 -6.32
CA ASN A 165 -11.50 -10.86 -6.41
C ASN A 165 -11.50 -10.33 -7.85
N ILE A 166 -11.21 -11.15 -8.85
CA ILE A 166 -11.39 -10.77 -10.26
C ILE A 166 -12.88 -10.47 -10.54
N ALA A 167 -13.79 -11.29 -10.05
CA ALA A 167 -15.23 -11.04 -10.17
C ALA A 167 -15.66 -9.72 -9.48
N LEU A 168 -14.93 -9.28 -8.46
CA LEU A 168 -15.12 -8.00 -7.78
C LEU A 168 -14.39 -6.81 -8.46
N GLY A 169 -13.70 -7.05 -9.58
CA GLY A 169 -13.06 -6.01 -10.38
C GLY A 169 -11.57 -5.76 -10.05
N ILE A 170 -10.86 -6.75 -9.58
CA ILE A 170 -9.39 -6.78 -9.49
C ILE A 170 -8.82 -7.32 -10.81
N ASP A 171 -7.64 -6.81 -11.24
CA ASP A 171 -6.93 -7.22 -12.45
C ASP A 171 -5.82 -8.26 -12.21
#